data_a046156b432ec8b39a76dd707b28005e
#
_entry.id   a046156b432ec8b39a76dd707b28005e
#
_cell.length_a   1.000
_cell.length_b   1.000
_cell.length_c   1.000
_cell.angle_alpha   90.00
_cell.angle_beta   90.00
_cell.angle_gamma   90.00
#
_symmetry.space_group_name_H-M   'P 1'
#
loop_
_entity.id
_entity.type
_entity.pdbx_description
1 polymer ?
#
loop_
_entity_poly.entity_id
_entity_poly.type
_entity_poly.pdbx_seq_one_letter_code
_entity_poly.pdbx_strand_id
1 'polypeptide(L)'
;MQLYNSLSRKKENFKENVPGKVNMYTCGPTVYHFAHIGNLRSYIMEDVLEKHLRYSGYDVKRVMNITDVGHLSSDADTGEDKMVKGAKRENKSVMDIAKFYTDAFFEDCKKLNIKTPDVVEPATNCIDEFITMVSGLIEKGYAYLAGGNVYFDTSKLDEYYVFNKHDSEELMVGVREGVEEDTNKRNKNDFVLWFTKSKFEEQALKWDSPWGVGYPGWHIECSG
;
A
#
# COMPACT_ATOMS: atom_id res chain seq x y z
N MET A 1 28.44 -2.04 5.84
CA MET A 1 27.63 -2.18 4.60
C MET A 1 27.22 -0.80 4.12
N GLN A 2 27.16 -0.59 2.81
CA GLN A 2 26.64 0.66 2.23
C GLN A 2 25.35 0.37 1.43
N LEU A 3 24.33 1.20 1.65
CA LEU A 3 23.08 1.17 0.93
C LEU A 3 22.83 2.50 0.23
N TYR A 4 22.11 2.46 -0.89
CA TYR A 4 21.64 3.68 -1.53
C TYR A 4 20.44 4.21 -0.77
N ASN A 5 20.56 5.46 -0.28
CA ASN A 5 19.47 6.15 0.39
C ASN A 5 18.75 7.06 -0.60
N SER A 6 17.47 6.78 -0.87
CA SER A 6 16.66 7.55 -1.81
C SER A 6 16.44 9.00 -1.36
N LEU A 7 16.42 9.26 -0.05
CA LEU A 7 16.26 10.61 0.51
C LEU A 7 17.47 11.49 0.19
N SER A 8 18.68 11.01 0.49
CA SER A 8 19.92 11.75 0.22
C SER A 8 20.44 11.58 -1.21
N ARG A 9 19.90 10.60 -1.96
CA ARG A 9 20.35 10.19 -3.31
C ARG A 9 21.81 9.77 -3.38
N LYS A 10 22.33 9.20 -2.29
CA LYS A 10 23.74 8.76 -2.16
C LYS A 10 23.84 7.37 -1.57
N LYS A 11 24.97 6.71 -1.81
CA LYS A 11 25.35 5.51 -1.06
C LYS A 11 25.91 5.97 0.31
N GLU A 12 25.31 5.44 1.37
CA GLU A 12 25.66 5.77 2.75
C GLU A 12 25.96 4.50 3.55
N ASN A 13 26.74 4.65 4.61
CA ASN A 13 26.93 3.56 5.55
C ASN A 13 25.60 3.28 6.25
N PHE A 14 25.14 2.02 6.18
CA PHE A 14 23.97 1.60 6.91
C PHE A 14 24.20 1.75 8.41
N LYS A 15 23.24 2.37 9.08
CA LYS A 15 23.23 2.55 10.52
C LYS A 15 21.87 2.11 11.05
N GLU A 16 21.88 1.15 11.94
CA GLU A 16 20.70 0.68 12.65
C GLU A 16 20.19 1.70 13.67
N ASN A 17 18.89 1.76 13.88
CA ASN A 17 18.27 2.60 14.91
C ASN A 17 18.44 1.99 16.32
N VAL A 18 18.47 0.67 16.41
CA VAL A 18 18.71 -0.10 17.64
C VAL A 18 19.89 -1.01 17.38
N PRO A 19 20.95 -0.97 18.22
CA PRO A 19 22.15 -1.77 18.00
C PRO A 19 21.83 -3.26 17.77
N GLY A 20 22.34 -3.79 16.67
CA GLY A 20 22.17 -5.18 16.27
C GLY A 20 20.79 -5.57 15.74
N LYS A 21 19.80 -4.66 15.71
CA LYS A 21 18.42 -4.96 15.25
C LYS A 21 18.03 -4.15 14.02
N VAL A 22 17.35 -4.79 13.10
CA VAL A 22 16.82 -4.17 11.88
C VAL A 22 15.35 -4.55 11.69
N ASN A 23 14.47 -3.56 11.69
CA ASN A 23 13.10 -3.74 11.24
C ASN A 23 13.04 -3.40 9.74
N MET A 24 12.49 -4.33 8.94
CA MET A 24 12.37 -4.21 7.50
C MET A 24 10.91 -4.37 7.12
N TYR A 25 10.33 -3.35 6.46
CA TYR A 25 9.01 -3.43 5.86
C TYR A 25 9.13 -3.53 4.35
N THR A 26 8.37 -4.42 3.76
CA THR A 26 8.29 -4.60 2.30
C THR A 26 6.84 -4.73 1.88
N CYS A 27 6.42 -3.95 0.88
CA CYS A 27 5.08 -4.07 0.32
C CYS A 27 4.87 -5.45 -0.30
N GLY A 28 3.76 -6.08 0.05
CA GLY A 28 3.34 -7.34 -0.53
C GLY A 28 2.53 -7.20 -1.82
N PRO A 29 2.06 -8.31 -2.38
CA PRO A 29 1.28 -8.31 -3.60
C PRO A 29 -0.17 -7.89 -3.38
N THR A 30 -0.81 -7.36 -4.43
CA THR A 30 -2.26 -7.33 -4.55
C THR A 30 -2.71 -8.66 -5.13
N VAL A 31 -3.50 -9.42 -4.36
CA VAL A 31 -3.75 -10.85 -4.59
C VAL A 31 -4.99 -11.12 -5.43
N TYR A 32 -5.03 -10.61 -6.65
CA TYR A 32 -6.11 -10.83 -7.63
C TYR A 32 -5.64 -11.57 -8.89
N HIS A 33 -4.33 -11.80 -9.03
CA HIS A 33 -3.70 -12.46 -10.17
C HIS A 33 -2.33 -13.03 -9.76
N PHE A 34 -1.79 -13.95 -10.57
CA PHE A 34 -0.42 -14.46 -10.39
C PHE A 34 0.60 -13.33 -10.49
N ALA A 35 1.61 -13.38 -9.61
CA ALA A 35 2.76 -12.51 -9.74
C ALA A 35 3.55 -12.86 -11.01
N HIS A 36 3.92 -11.85 -11.78
CA HIS A 36 4.80 -12.05 -12.94
C HIS A 36 6.26 -11.76 -12.57
N ILE A 37 7.18 -12.08 -13.47
CA ILE A 37 8.62 -11.94 -13.23
C ILE A 37 9.05 -10.53 -12.80
N GLY A 38 8.37 -9.49 -13.28
CA GLY A 38 8.64 -8.10 -12.89
C GLY A 38 8.35 -7.84 -11.41
N ASN A 39 7.26 -8.41 -10.87
CA ASN A 39 6.95 -8.33 -9.45
C ASN A 39 7.95 -9.15 -8.62
N LEU A 40 8.20 -10.39 -9.03
CA LEU A 40 9.09 -11.32 -8.32
C LEU A 40 10.53 -10.79 -8.24
N ARG A 41 10.99 -10.00 -9.22
CA ARG A 41 12.29 -9.34 -9.17
C ARG A 41 12.44 -8.45 -7.91
N SER A 42 11.41 -7.68 -7.56
CA SER A 42 11.44 -6.83 -6.36
C SER A 42 11.58 -7.68 -5.10
N TYR A 43 10.79 -8.73 -4.98
CA TYR A 43 10.84 -9.64 -3.83
C TYR A 43 12.18 -10.38 -3.70
N ILE A 44 12.84 -10.74 -4.82
CA ILE A 44 14.20 -11.28 -4.81
C ILE A 44 15.20 -10.25 -4.26
N MET A 45 15.09 -8.98 -4.67
CA MET A 45 15.99 -7.93 -4.18
C MET A 45 15.83 -7.69 -2.67
N GLU A 46 14.60 -7.69 -2.18
CA GLU A 46 14.26 -7.56 -0.76
C GLU A 46 14.80 -8.74 0.05
N ASP A 47 14.64 -9.97 -0.45
CA ASP A 47 15.14 -11.19 0.16
C ASP A 47 16.67 -11.22 0.23
N VAL A 48 17.35 -10.80 -0.84
CA VAL A 48 18.82 -10.68 -0.85
C VAL A 48 19.29 -9.68 0.21
N LEU A 49 18.61 -8.55 0.36
CA LEU A 49 18.94 -7.58 1.39
C LEU A 49 18.73 -8.17 2.80
N GLU A 50 17.59 -8.82 3.05
CA GLU A 50 17.32 -9.47 4.34
C GLU A 50 18.39 -10.51 4.68
N LYS A 51 18.69 -11.41 3.73
CA LYS A 51 19.71 -12.45 3.91
C LYS A 51 21.09 -11.87 4.16
N HIS A 52 21.45 -10.80 3.47
CA HIS A 52 22.73 -10.11 3.69
C HIS A 52 22.80 -9.46 5.08
N LEU A 53 21.73 -8.81 5.54
CA LEU A 53 21.65 -8.25 6.87
C LEU A 53 21.83 -9.33 7.95
N ARG A 54 21.10 -10.46 7.84
CA ARG A 54 21.23 -11.61 8.74
C ARG A 54 22.63 -12.21 8.71
N TYR A 55 23.22 -12.37 7.52
CA TYR A 55 24.59 -12.84 7.35
C TYR A 55 25.62 -11.90 8.02
N SER A 56 25.35 -10.59 8.02
CA SER A 56 26.17 -9.58 8.67
C SER A 56 25.98 -9.52 10.20
N GLY A 57 25.15 -10.39 10.78
CA GLY A 57 24.96 -10.54 12.22
C GLY A 57 23.82 -9.71 12.80
N TYR A 58 22.98 -9.07 11.98
CA TYR A 58 21.80 -8.35 12.46
C TYR A 58 20.63 -9.32 12.78
N ASP A 59 19.92 -9.01 13.87
CA ASP A 59 18.61 -9.58 14.15
C ASP A 59 17.56 -8.80 13.31
N VAL A 60 17.06 -9.44 12.24
CA VAL A 60 16.14 -8.80 11.29
C VAL A 60 14.73 -9.28 11.53
N LYS A 61 13.79 -8.36 11.71
CA LYS A 61 12.35 -8.61 11.68
C LYS A 61 11.78 -8.03 10.38
N ARG A 62 11.36 -8.89 9.46
CA ARG A 62 10.72 -8.48 8.20
C ARG A 62 9.22 -8.62 8.28
N VAL A 63 8.52 -7.55 7.91
CA VAL A 63 7.05 -7.48 7.83
C VAL A 63 6.64 -7.25 6.38
N MET A 64 5.56 -7.89 5.95
CA MET A 64 4.95 -7.72 4.63
C MET A 64 3.43 -7.69 4.78
N ASN A 65 2.77 -6.72 4.13
CA ASN A 65 1.32 -6.75 4.00
C ASN A 65 0.89 -7.64 2.84
N ILE A 66 -0.38 -8.03 2.83
CA ILE A 66 -1.07 -8.58 1.65
C ILE A 66 -2.25 -7.66 1.36
N THR A 67 -2.31 -7.10 0.15
CA THR A 67 -3.45 -6.29 -0.29
C THR A 67 -4.55 -7.20 -0.81
N ASP A 68 -5.50 -7.51 0.05
CA ASP A 68 -6.64 -8.39 -0.19
C ASP A 68 -7.99 -7.66 -0.23
N VAL A 69 -7.96 -6.32 -0.22
CA VAL A 69 -9.13 -5.44 -0.25
C VAL A 69 -8.92 -4.22 -1.16
N GLY A 70 -10.00 -3.71 -1.73
CA GLY A 70 -10.20 -2.33 -2.14
C GLY A 70 -9.26 -1.72 -3.18
N HIS A 71 -8.47 -2.50 -3.91
CA HIS A 71 -7.50 -1.95 -4.84
C HIS A 71 -8.13 -1.60 -6.19
N LEU A 72 -8.30 -0.32 -6.45
CA LEU A 72 -8.83 0.17 -7.72
C LEU A 72 -7.85 -0.03 -8.87
N SER A 73 -8.35 -0.11 -10.11
CA SER A 73 -7.53 -0.39 -11.29
C SER A 73 -6.63 0.76 -11.72
N SER A 74 -6.83 1.97 -11.17
CA SER A 74 -5.99 3.13 -11.45
C SER A 74 -5.39 3.73 -10.17
N ASP A 75 -4.18 4.26 -10.29
CA ASP A 75 -3.46 4.96 -9.22
C ASP A 75 -4.11 6.31 -8.83
N ALA A 76 -5.18 6.70 -9.51
CA ALA A 76 -5.91 7.96 -9.31
C ALA A 76 -7.24 7.76 -8.57
N ASP A 77 -7.36 6.74 -7.73
CA ASP A 77 -8.59 6.41 -6.99
C ASP A 77 -9.82 6.21 -7.89
N THR A 78 -9.61 5.78 -9.16
CA THR A 78 -10.65 5.54 -10.15
C THR A 78 -10.50 4.14 -10.77
N GLY A 79 -11.58 3.57 -11.27
CA GLY A 79 -11.57 2.27 -11.97
C GLY A 79 -12.25 1.15 -11.19
N GLU A 80 -12.43 0.00 -11.85
CA GLU A 80 -13.05 -1.18 -11.25
C GLU A 80 -12.11 -1.81 -10.22
N ASP A 81 -12.67 -2.32 -9.12
CA ASP A 81 -11.92 -3.06 -8.10
C ASP A 81 -11.29 -4.32 -8.71
N LYS A 82 -9.98 -4.45 -8.57
CA LYS A 82 -9.19 -5.57 -9.10
C LYS A 82 -9.62 -6.90 -8.49
N MET A 83 -10.00 -6.91 -7.20
CA MET A 83 -10.45 -8.10 -6.50
C MET A 83 -11.80 -8.58 -7.03
N VAL A 84 -12.75 -7.65 -7.24
CA VAL A 84 -14.07 -7.95 -7.84
C VAL A 84 -13.91 -8.46 -9.27
N LYS A 85 -13.04 -7.84 -10.05
CA LYS A 85 -12.74 -8.30 -11.42
C LYS A 85 -12.16 -9.71 -11.44
N GLY A 86 -11.26 -10.03 -10.52
CA GLY A 86 -10.71 -11.37 -10.34
C GLY A 86 -11.81 -12.38 -9.97
N ALA A 87 -12.66 -12.04 -9.01
CA ALA A 87 -13.75 -12.87 -8.54
C ALA A 87 -14.77 -13.19 -9.66
N LYS A 88 -15.19 -12.18 -10.43
CA LYS A 88 -16.08 -12.35 -11.60
C LYS A 88 -15.46 -13.25 -12.66
N ARG A 89 -14.16 -13.06 -12.99
CA ARG A 89 -13.43 -13.86 -13.97
C ARG A 89 -13.41 -15.34 -13.62
N GLU A 90 -13.28 -15.68 -12.34
CA GLU A 90 -13.11 -17.04 -11.87
C GLU A 90 -14.36 -17.63 -11.22
N ASN A 91 -15.45 -16.88 -11.17
CA ASN A 91 -16.71 -17.27 -10.51
C ASN A 91 -16.51 -17.75 -9.07
N LYS A 92 -15.73 -16.99 -8.30
CA LYS A 92 -15.38 -17.25 -6.90
C LYS A 92 -15.67 -16.03 -6.03
N SER A 93 -15.70 -16.21 -4.71
CA SER A 93 -15.75 -15.05 -3.81
C SER A 93 -14.45 -14.26 -3.84
N VAL A 94 -14.48 -12.98 -3.45
CA VAL A 94 -13.27 -12.14 -3.34
C VAL A 94 -12.28 -12.74 -2.37
N MET A 95 -12.75 -13.28 -1.24
CA MET A 95 -11.88 -13.91 -0.24
C MET A 95 -11.24 -15.21 -0.74
N ASP A 96 -11.96 -16.03 -1.51
CA ASP A 96 -11.39 -17.23 -2.12
C ASP A 96 -10.30 -16.88 -3.14
N ILE A 97 -10.52 -15.80 -3.91
CA ILE A 97 -9.53 -15.28 -4.86
C ILE A 97 -8.28 -14.77 -4.10
N ALA A 98 -8.48 -13.97 -3.06
CA ALA A 98 -7.39 -13.46 -2.24
C ALA A 98 -6.55 -14.61 -1.67
N LYS A 99 -7.20 -15.58 -1.06
CA LYS A 99 -6.53 -16.76 -0.51
C LYS A 99 -5.78 -17.55 -1.59
N PHE A 100 -6.41 -17.85 -2.71
CA PHE A 100 -5.81 -18.63 -3.79
C PHE A 100 -4.53 -17.96 -4.33
N TYR A 101 -4.58 -16.66 -4.63
CA TYR A 101 -3.41 -15.96 -5.18
C TYR A 101 -2.35 -15.66 -4.11
N THR A 102 -2.72 -15.52 -2.85
CA THR A 102 -1.75 -15.46 -1.73
C THR A 102 -0.97 -16.77 -1.63
N ASP A 103 -1.67 -17.90 -1.63
CA ASP A 103 -1.04 -19.22 -1.57
C ASP A 103 -0.12 -19.43 -2.80
N ALA A 104 -0.59 -19.10 -4.00
CA ALA A 104 0.19 -19.18 -5.24
C ALA A 104 1.45 -18.29 -5.21
N PHE A 105 1.33 -17.06 -4.68
CA PHE A 105 2.45 -16.15 -4.52
C PHE A 105 3.54 -16.74 -3.63
N PHE A 106 3.19 -17.29 -2.46
CA PHE A 106 4.18 -17.87 -1.57
C PHE A 106 4.78 -19.18 -2.10
N GLU A 107 4.01 -19.97 -2.86
CA GLU A 107 4.57 -21.12 -3.58
C GLU A 107 5.60 -20.72 -4.62
N ASP A 108 5.35 -19.65 -5.37
CA ASP A 108 6.32 -19.12 -6.34
C ASP A 108 7.54 -18.50 -5.65
N CYS A 109 7.35 -17.78 -4.54
CA CYS A 109 8.46 -17.30 -3.70
C CYS A 109 9.34 -18.46 -3.22
N LYS A 110 8.75 -19.58 -2.78
CA LYS A 110 9.47 -20.77 -2.34
C LYS A 110 10.30 -21.39 -3.47
N LYS A 111 9.74 -21.49 -4.70
CA LYS A 111 10.48 -21.98 -5.87
C LYS A 111 11.70 -21.11 -6.20
N LEU A 112 11.63 -19.81 -5.91
CA LEU A 112 12.72 -18.86 -6.10
C LEU A 112 13.65 -18.74 -4.89
N ASN A 113 13.46 -19.58 -3.87
CA ASN A 113 14.20 -19.54 -2.60
C ASN A 113 14.10 -18.18 -1.88
N ILE A 114 12.98 -17.48 -2.05
CA ILE A 114 12.65 -16.26 -1.29
C ILE A 114 12.12 -16.67 0.07
N LYS A 115 12.72 -16.16 1.13
CA LYS A 115 12.30 -16.41 2.51
C LYS A 115 10.93 -15.74 2.76
N THR A 116 10.00 -16.47 3.35
CA THR A 116 8.76 -15.87 3.87
C THR A 116 9.10 -14.85 4.95
N PRO A 117 8.52 -13.63 4.91
CA PRO A 117 8.69 -12.64 5.97
C PRO A 117 8.33 -13.18 7.36
N ASP A 118 8.90 -12.59 8.41
CA ASP A 118 8.63 -13.02 9.79
C ASP A 118 7.18 -12.72 10.22
N VAL A 119 6.58 -11.68 9.62
CA VAL A 119 5.17 -11.33 9.74
C VAL A 119 4.59 -11.09 8.35
N VAL A 120 3.47 -11.71 8.05
CA VAL A 120 2.67 -11.47 6.84
C VAL A 120 1.27 -11.10 7.30
N GLU A 121 0.82 -9.88 6.97
CA GLU A 121 -0.45 -9.36 7.47
C GLU A 121 -1.38 -8.95 6.32
N PRO A 122 -2.52 -9.63 6.14
CA PRO A 122 -3.56 -9.20 5.23
C PRO A 122 -4.20 -7.88 5.67
N ALA A 123 -4.44 -6.97 4.75
CA ALA A 123 -5.06 -5.67 5.03
C ALA A 123 -6.46 -5.81 5.68
N THR A 124 -7.21 -6.86 5.33
CA THR A 124 -8.51 -7.15 5.94
C THR A 124 -8.46 -7.45 7.44
N ASN A 125 -7.30 -7.82 7.98
CA ASN A 125 -7.12 -8.04 9.42
C ASN A 125 -6.88 -6.74 10.20
N CYS A 126 -6.54 -5.63 9.54
CA CYS A 126 -6.10 -4.38 10.17
C CYS A 126 -7.15 -3.25 10.05
N ILE A 127 -8.41 -3.59 9.81
CA ILE A 127 -9.47 -2.59 9.57
C ILE A 127 -9.66 -1.66 10.79
N ASP A 128 -9.65 -2.20 11.99
CA ASP A 128 -9.84 -1.42 13.24
C ASP A 128 -8.64 -0.48 13.48
N GLU A 129 -7.42 -0.93 13.15
CA GLU A 129 -6.20 -0.13 13.19
C GLU A 129 -6.27 1.01 12.18
N PHE A 130 -6.73 0.74 10.96
CA PHE A 130 -6.92 1.78 9.94
C PHE A 130 -7.94 2.83 10.39
N ILE A 131 -9.09 2.41 10.92
CA ILE A 131 -10.11 3.33 11.45
C ILE A 131 -9.53 4.18 12.59
N THR A 132 -8.77 3.58 13.48
CA THR A 132 -8.13 4.27 14.61
C THR A 132 -7.12 5.31 14.10
N MET A 133 -6.27 4.93 13.13
CA MET A 133 -5.29 5.85 12.55
C MET A 133 -5.96 7.01 11.82
N VAL A 134 -6.95 6.73 10.98
CA VAL A 134 -7.68 7.77 10.23
C VAL A 134 -8.41 8.73 11.18
N SER A 135 -9.03 8.21 12.25
CA SER A 135 -9.66 9.03 13.29
C SER A 135 -8.65 9.99 13.94
N GLY A 136 -7.47 9.47 14.30
CA GLY A 136 -6.40 10.29 14.87
C GLY A 136 -5.85 11.35 13.89
N LEU A 137 -5.82 11.06 12.58
CA LEU A 137 -5.45 12.03 11.56
C LEU A 137 -6.49 13.16 11.43
N ILE A 138 -7.78 12.83 11.51
CA ILE A 138 -8.87 13.83 11.50
C ILE A 138 -8.77 14.71 12.75
N GLU A 139 -8.64 14.14 13.94
CA GLU A 139 -8.51 14.88 15.20
C GLU A 139 -7.33 15.86 15.19
N LYS A 140 -6.21 15.44 14.59
CA LYS A 140 -5.00 16.27 14.45
C LYS A 140 -5.07 17.27 13.30
N GLY A 141 -6.11 17.26 12.48
CA GLY A 141 -6.31 18.15 11.35
C GLY A 141 -5.50 17.82 10.09
N TYR A 142 -4.96 16.60 9.98
CA TYR A 142 -4.27 16.10 8.80
C TYR A 142 -5.18 15.41 7.79
N ALA A 143 -6.41 15.09 8.19
CA ALA A 143 -7.40 14.49 7.32
C ALA A 143 -8.73 15.25 7.41
N TYR A 144 -9.55 15.14 6.36
CA TYR A 144 -10.84 15.81 6.28
C TYR A 144 -11.87 14.96 5.54
N LEU A 145 -13.16 15.22 5.82
CA LEU A 145 -14.28 14.63 5.10
C LEU A 145 -14.71 15.54 3.95
N ALA A 146 -14.89 14.97 2.77
CA ALA A 146 -15.49 15.65 1.62
C ALA A 146 -16.17 14.62 0.70
N GLY A 147 -17.32 14.98 0.12
CA GLY A 147 -18.08 14.12 -0.79
C GLY A 147 -18.52 12.77 -0.19
N GLY A 148 -18.36 12.57 1.12
CA GLY A 148 -18.61 11.31 1.85
C GLY A 148 -17.35 10.48 2.11
N ASN A 149 -16.19 10.81 1.51
CA ASN A 149 -14.93 10.11 1.72
C ASN A 149 -14.02 10.86 2.70
N VAL A 150 -13.03 10.17 3.27
CA VAL A 150 -11.98 10.77 4.09
C VAL A 150 -10.71 10.90 3.29
N TYR A 151 -10.16 12.12 3.25
CA TYR A 151 -8.93 12.45 2.51
C TYR A 151 -7.81 12.86 3.45
N PHE A 152 -6.60 12.54 3.09
CA PHE A 152 -5.40 13.14 3.68
C PHE A 152 -5.13 14.50 3.05
N ASP A 153 -4.89 15.53 3.87
CA ASP A 153 -4.57 16.89 3.45
C ASP A 153 -3.06 17.05 3.31
N THR A 154 -2.57 16.93 2.08
CA THR A 154 -1.13 17.02 1.77
C THR A 154 -0.53 18.38 2.04
N SER A 155 -1.34 19.44 2.10
CA SER A 155 -0.89 20.80 2.42
C SER A 155 -0.46 20.99 3.89
N LYS A 156 -0.77 20.01 4.75
CA LYS A 156 -0.36 20.01 6.16
C LYS A 156 1.07 19.51 6.39
N LEU A 157 1.73 19.02 5.34
CA LEU A 157 3.10 18.54 5.39
C LEU A 157 4.01 19.52 4.66
N ASP A 158 4.87 20.22 5.38
CA ASP A 158 5.80 21.23 4.84
C ASP A 158 6.76 20.61 3.80
N GLU A 159 7.10 19.34 3.93
CA GLU A 159 8.02 18.61 3.05
C GLU A 159 7.38 17.34 2.47
N TYR A 160 6.21 17.46 1.80
CA TYR A 160 5.55 16.28 1.22
C TYR A 160 6.36 15.62 0.10
N TYR A 161 7.09 16.41 -0.69
CA TYR A 161 7.85 15.94 -1.88
C TYR A 161 9.34 15.67 -1.61
N VAL A 162 9.68 15.12 -0.44
CA VAL A 162 11.08 14.86 -0.04
C VAL A 162 11.85 13.99 -1.03
N PHE A 163 11.19 13.01 -1.68
CA PHE A 163 11.82 12.12 -2.67
C PHE A 163 11.81 12.67 -4.09
N ASN A 164 10.83 13.49 -4.45
CA ASN A 164 10.65 14.09 -5.77
C ASN A 164 10.64 15.60 -5.67
N LYS A 165 11.81 16.23 -5.87
CA LYS A 165 11.92 17.69 -5.97
C LYS A 165 11.45 18.18 -7.36
N HIS A 166 10.29 17.73 -7.82
CA HIS A 166 9.69 18.31 -9.01
C HIS A 166 8.83 19.50 -8.58
N ASP A 167 8.95 20.59 -9.31
CA ASP A 167 8.03 21.72 -9.19
C ASP A 167 6.60 21.19 -9.30
N SER A 168 5.72 21.65 -8.42
CA SER A 168 4.31 21.27 -8.37
C SER A 168 3.56 21.51 -9.68
N GLU A 169 4.10 22.33 -10.57
CA GLU A 169 3.59 22.61 -11.89
C GLU A 169 3.99 21.55 -12.94
N GLU A 170 5.16 20.88 -12.79
CA GLU A 170 5.59 19.79 -13.68
C GLU A 170 5.00 18.43 -13.31
N LEU A 171 4.53 18.26 -12.08
CA LEU A 171 3.59 17.20 -11.73
C LEU A 171 2.18 17.57 -12.26
N MET A 172 2.09 17.92 -13.50
CA MET A 172 0.90 17.62 -14.27
C MET A 172 0.79 16.11 -14.19
N VAL A 173 -0.01 15.70 -13.20
CA VAL A 173 -0.43 14.32 -12.95
C VAL A 173 -0.56 13.69 -14.31
N GLY A 174 0.27 12.69 -14.54
CA GLY A 174 0.44 12.16 -15.87
C GLY A 174 -0.91 12.07 -16.50
N VAL A 175 -1.07 12.81 -17.57
CA VAL A 175 -2.29 12.84 -18.36
C VAL A 175 -2.41 11.45 -18.96
N ARG A 176 -2.77 10.47 -18.11
CA ARG A 176 -3.37 9.23 -18.57
C ARG A 176 -4.76 9.65 -19.01
N GLU A 177 -5.00 9.60 -20.30
CA GLU A 177 -6.33 9.78 -20.88
C GLU A 177 -7.33 8.97 -20.03
N GLY A 178 -8.34 9.63 -19.46
CA GLY A 178 -9.41 9.00 -18.70
C GLY A 178 -9.39 9.16 -17.17
N VAL A 179 -8.46 9.93 -16.59
CA VAL A 179 -8.49 10.24 -15.15
C VAL A 179 -9.37 11.49 -14.94
N GLU A 180 -10.58 11.28 -14.43
CA GLU A 180 -11.43 12.39 -13.99
C GLU A 180 -10.88 12.99 -12.68
N GLU A 181 -10.78 14.32 -12.63
CA GLU A 181 -10.41 15.04 -11.39
C GLU A 181 -11.49 14.82 -10.31
N ASP A 182 -11.05 14.43 -9.12
CA ASP A 182 -11.92 14.36 -7.96
C ASP A 182 -12.10 15.77 -7.37
N THR A 183 -13.23 16.39 -7.67
CA THR A 183 -13.58 17.76 -7.25
C THR A 183 -13.77 17.90 -5.73
N ASN A 184 -13.80 16.81 -4.97
CA ASN A 184 -13.89 16.82 -3.51
C ASN A 184 -12.54 17.08 -2.83
N LYS A 185 -11.43 16.89 -3.55
CA LYS A 185 -10.08 17.13 -3.03
C LYS A 185 -9.84 18.64 -2.83
N ARG A 186 -9.26 19.00 -1.68
CA ARG A 186 -8.82 20.39 -1.42
C ARG A 186 -7.57 20.74 -2.20
N ASN A 187 -6.65 19.77 -2.28
CA ASN A 187 -5.41 19.89 -3.04
C ASN A 187 -5.32 18.74 -4.04
N LYS A 188 -4.75 18.99 -5.20
CA LYS A 188 -4.65 18.01 -6.28
C LYS A 188 -4.00 16.68 -5.86
N ASN A 189 -3.06 16.74 -4.93
CA ASN A 189 -2.29 15.60 -4.46
C ASN A 189 -2.88 14.91 -3.22
N ASP A 190 -4.02 15.41 -2.70
CA ASP A 190 -4.71 14.72 -1.61
C ASP A 190 -5.16 13.34 -2.08
N PHE A 191 -5.19 12.38 -1.17
CA PHE A 191 -5.56 11.01 -1.47
C PHE A 191 -6.56 10.47 -0.45
N VAL A 192 -7.33 9.48 -0.88
CA VAL A 192 -8.38 8.91 -0.05
C VAL A 192 -7.77 7.96 0.99
N LEU A 193 -8.16 8.14 2.25
CA LEU A 193 -7.84 7.24 3.36
C LEU A 193 -8.96 6.22 3.60
N TRP A 194 -10.23 6.66 3.41
CA TRP A 194 -11.40 5.81 3.60
C TRP A 194 -12.49 6.18 2.59
N PHE A 195 -12.96 5.20 1.84
CA PHE A 195 -14.04 5.34 0.87
C PHE A 195 -15.37 4.97 1.50
N THR A 196 -16.35 5.88 1.54
CA THR A 196 -17.75 5.57 1.83
C THR A 196 -18.63 5.72 0.59
N LYS A 197 -18.19 6.56 -0.36
CA LYS A 197 -18.82 6.72 -1.66
C LYS A 197 -17.78 6.46 -2.74
N SER A 198 -18.00 5.46 -3.54
CA SER A 198 -17.24 5.16 -4.74
C SER A 198 -18.17 5.26 -5.94
N LYS A 199 -17.64 5.70 -7.08
CA LYS A 199 -18.37 5.61 -8.37
C LYS A 199 -18.67 4.16 -8.76
N PHE A 200 -18.03 3.21 -8.09
CA PHE A 200 -18.17 1.77 -8.31
C PHE A 200 -18.91 1.16 -7.13
N GLU A 201 -20.21 0.93 -7.31
CA GLU A 201 -21.10 0.34 -6.27
C GLU A 201 -20.75 -1.12 -5.92
N GLU A 202 -19.94 -1.79 -6.74
CA GLU A 202 -19.65 -3.21 -6.67
C GLU A 202 -18.43 -3.58 -5.76
N GLN A 203 -18.07 -2.74 -4.79
CA GLN A 203 -17.06 -3.11 -3.80
C GLN A 203 -17.60 -4.28 -2.95
N ALA A 204 -16.91 -5.44 -3.01
CA ALA A 204 -17.38 -6.65 -2.35
C ALA A 204 -17.24 -6.62 -0.84
N LEU A 205 -16.20 -5.95 -0.34
CA LEU A 205 -15.87 -5.89 1.09
C LEU A 205 -16.04 -4.47 1.60
N LYS A 206 -16.88 -4.31 2.63
CA LYS A 206 -17.13 -3.03 3.30
C LYS A 206 -17.28 -3.25 4.79
N TRP A 207 -16.87 -2.28 5.57
CA TRP A 207 -16.92 -2.29 7.02
C TRP A 207 -17.59 -1.03 7.55
N ASP A 208 -18.16 -1.13 8.74
CA ASP A 208 -18.68 0.02 9.47
C ASP A 208 -17.52 0.92 9.92
N SER A 209 -17.71 2.22 9.82
CA SER A 209 -16.77 3.21 10.33
C SER A 209 -17.49 4.44 10.88
N PRO A 210 -16.83 5.33 11.65
CA PRO A 210 -17.43 6.59 12.12
C PRO A 210 -17.91 7.50 10.98
N TRP A 211 -17.43 7.29 9.75
CA TRP A 211 -17.76 8.11 8.57
C TRP A 211 -18.81 7.46 7.67
N GLY A 212 -19.20 6.23 7.99
CA GLY A 212 -20.16 5.41 7.25
C GLY A 212 -19.58 4.08 6.80
N VAL A 213 -20.44 3.23 6.22
CA VAL A 213 -20.03 1.93 5.65
C VAL A 213 -19.10 2.16 4.46
N GLY A 214 -17.90 1.56 4.48
CA GLY A 214 -16.91 1.79 3.46
C GLY A 214 -15.71 0.84 3.52
N TYR A 215 -14.61 1.25 2.91
CA TYR A 215 -13.37 0.46 2.85
C TYR A 215 -12.13 1.37 2.83
N PRO A 216 -10.94 0.84 3.24
CA PRO A 216 -9.71 1.62 3.28
C PRO A 216 -9.23 2.02 1.88
N GLY A 217 -8.60 3.18 1.77
CA GLY A 217 -7.75 3.53 0.65
C GLY A 217 -6.42 2.78 0.72
N TRP A 218 -5.82 2.50 -0.42
CA TRP A 218 -4.61 1.66 -0.50
C TRP A 218 -3.38 2.23 0.24
N HIS A 219 -3.30 3.55 0.43
CA HIS A 219 -2.18 4.17 1.16
C HIS A 219 -2.17 3.85 2.66
N ILE A 220 -3.36 3.65 3.27
CA ILE A 220 -3.44 3.35 4.70
C ILE A 220 -2.99 1.92 5.01
N GLU A 221 -3.10 1.01 4.06
CA GLU A 221 -2.72 -0.40 4.21
C GLU A 221 -1.24 -0.60 4.54
N CYS A 222 -0.38 0.30 4.06
CA CYS A 222 1.06 0.25 4.32
C CYS A 222 1.49 1.07 5.55
N SER A 223 0.57 1.80 6.17
CA SER A 223 0.86 2.75 7.25
C SER A 223 0.28 2.32 8.60
N GLY A 224 -0.76 1.50 8.56
CA GLY A 224 -1.50 1.00 9.72
C GLY A 224 -0.91 -0.23 10.38
#